data_2ad37fa8b95adf1e1ae0123415e2525b
#
_entry.id   2ad37fa8b95adf1e1ae0123415e2525b
#
_cell.length_a   1.000
_cell.length_b   1.000
_cell.length_c   1.000
_cell.angle_alpha   90.00
_cell.angle_beta   90.00
_cell.angle_gamma   90.00
#
_symmetry.space_group_name_H-M   'P 1'
#
loop_
_entity.id
_entity.type
_entity.pdbx_description
1 polymer ?
#
loop_
_entity_poly.entity_id
_entity_poly.type
_entity_poly.pdbx_seq_one_letter_code
_entity_poly.pdbx_strand_id
1 'polypeptide(L)'
;MPDLLTIEQRHKNMAAIHSKDTKPEMIVRRYLWSHGFRYRLNHPRLPGRPDIVLRKYRTCIFVNGCFWHGHGVLWDENEDEKSLVSSNCCKIPRTNREFWVKKILRNRERDSEVEQKLAEMGWYSITIWECQLKDRKTLQPGEKSPRERTLESLAYTLNHLYLENHRVKHFSPQEDDGQLMAAEE
;
A
#
# COMPACT_ATOMS: atom_id res chain seq x y z
N MET A 1 -1.88 -15.49 -27.92
CA MET A 1 -2.28 -16.87 -27.62
C MET A 1 -3.77 -16.89 -27.39
N PRO A 2 -4.52 -17.84 -27.97
CA PRO A 2 -5.93 -17.99 -27.65
C PRO A 2 -6.08 -18.37 -26.16
N ASP A 3 -7.20 -17.98 -25.58
CA ASP A 3 -7.55 -18.31 -24.21
C ASP A 3 -7.82 -19.82 -24.10
N LEU A 4 -6.95 -20.55 -23.43
CA LEU A 4 -6.99 -22.01 -23.34
C LEU A 4 -7.98 -22.51 -22.26
N LEU A 5 -8.60 -21.60 -21.49
CA LEU A 5 -9.51 -21.97 -20.42
C LEU A 5 -10.96 -21.99 -20.88
N THR A 6 -11.71 -23.03 -20.51
CA THR A 6 -13.15 -23.05 -20.71
C THR A 6 -13.87 -22.03 -19.81
N ILE A 7 -15.11 -21.69 -20.12
CA ILE A 7 -15.93 -20.77 -19.30
C ILE A 7 -16.06 -21.30 -17.87
N GLU A 8 -16.26 -22.58 -17.68
CA GLU A 8 -16.36 -23.23 -16.37
C GLU A 8 -15.05 -23.17 -15.59
N GLN A 9 -13.92 -23.42 -16.25
CA GLN A 9 -12.60 -23.30 -15.63
C GLN A 9 -12.31 -21.87 -15.17
N ARG A 10 -12.68 -20.86 -15.99
CA ARG A 10 -12.58 -19.45 -15.61
C ARG A 10 -13.43 -19.12 -14.40
N HIS A 11 -14.70 -19.57 -14.41
CA HIS A 11 -15.60 -19.35 -13.28
C HIS A 11 -15.06 -19.99 -11.99
N LYS A 12 -14.56 -21.22 -12.06
CA LYS A 12 -13.95 -21.92 -10.93
C LYS A 12 -12.71 -21.20 -10.41
N ASN A 13 -11.83 -20.75 -11.32
CA ASN A 13 -10.64 -19.99 -10.93
C ASN A 13 -11.01 -18.65 -10.26
N MET A 14 -12.01 -17.94 -10.77
CA MET A 14 -12.48 -16.69 -10.17
C MET A 14 -13.11 -16.91 -8.80
N ALA A 15 -13.89 -17.97 -8.63
CA ALA A 15 -14.50 -18.34 -7.36
C ALA A 15 -13.47 -18.77 -6.29
N ALA A 16 -12.30 -19.27 -6.73
CA ALA A 16 -11.21 -19.67 -5.85
C ALA A 16 -10.33 -18.49 -5.36
N ILE A 17 -10.57 -17.28 -5.86
CA ILE A 17 -9.83 -16.10 -5.43
C ILE A 17 -10.37 -15.64 -4.07
N HIS A 18 -9.53 -15.77 -3.05
CA HIS A 18 -9.84 -15.27 -1.72
C HIS A 18 -9.54 -13.77 -1.63
N SER A 19 -10.46 -13.02 -1.02
CA SER A 19 -10.31 -11.58 -0.78
C SER A 19 -9.66 -11.24 0.56
N LYS A 20 -9.29 -12.25 1.35
CA LYS A 20 -8.67 -12.11 2.68
C LYS A 20 -7.62 -13.19 2.88
N ASP A 21 -6.68 -12.90 3.75
CA ASP A 21 -5.59 -13.81 4.13
C ASP A 21 -4.79 -14.31 2.92
N THR A 22 -4.65 -13.45 1.93
CA THR A 22 -3.86 -13.75 0.73
C THR A 22 -2.38 -13.96 1.06
N LYS A 23 -1.66 -14.69 0.21
CA LYS A 23 -0.23 -14.92 0.41
C LYS A 23 0.57 -13.61 0.59
N PRO A 24 0.36 -12.56 -0.22
CA PRO A 24 1.01 -11.26 -0.04
C PRO A 24 0.69 -10.62 1.33
N GLU A 25 -0.58 -10.58 1.73
CA GLU A 25 -0.97 -10.08 3.06
C GLU A 25 -0.27 -10.83 4.18
N MET A 26 -0.22 -12.16 4.11
CA MET A 26 0.41 -12.99 5.15
C MET A 26 1.92 -12.74 5.26
N ILE A 27 2.61 -12.42 4.14
CA ILE A 27 4.04 -12.05 4.15
C ILE A 27 4.23 -10.75 4.95
N VAL A 28 3.46 -9.71 4.62
CA VAL A 28 3.53 -8.40 5.30
C VAL A 28 3.19 -8.54 6.78
N ARG A 29 2.10 -9.25 7.10
CA ARG A 29 1.63 -9.45 8.48
C ARG A 29 2.65 -10.17 9.34
N ARG A 30 3.25 -11.25 8.85
CA ARG A 30 4.30 -12.00 9.58
C ARG A 30 5.54 -11.15 9.83
N TYR A 31 5.97 -10.41 8.82
CA TYR A 31 7.11 -9.50 8.94
C TYR A 31 6.84 -8.43 10.01
N LEU A 32 5.73 -7.73 9.94
CA LEU A 32 5.38 -6.71 10.92
C LEU A 32 5.32 -7.27 12.34
N TRP A 33 4.70 -8.44 12.50
CA TRP A 33 4.58 -9.08 13.81
C TRP A 33 5.94 -9.46 14.40
N SER A 34 6.83 -10.06 13.59
CA SER A 34 8.17 -10.46 14.03
C SER A 34 9.08 -9.28 14.39
N HIS A 35 8.79 -8.10 13.82
CA HIS A 35 9.50 -6.85 14.12
C HIS A 35 8.83 -6.00 15.21
N GLY A 36 7.90 -6.57 15.98
CA GLY A 36 7.31 -5.91 17.14
C GLY A 36 6.14 -4.97 16.82
N PHE A 37 5.73 -4.82 15.55
CA PHE A 37 4.56 -4.04 15.20
C PHE A 37 3.27 -4.78 15.58
N ARG A 38 2.35 -4.06 16.22
CA ARG A 38 1.03 -4.59 16.60
C ARG A 38 -0.03 -3.89 15.78
N TYR A 39 -0.91 -4.68 15.14
CA TYR A 39 -1.89 -4.20 14.19
C TYR A 39 -3.27 -4.86 14.39
N ARG A 40 -4.26 -4.28 13.76
CA ARG A 40 -5.61 -4.87 13.58
C ARG A 40 -5.85 -5.13 12.10
N LEU A 41 -6.74 -6.07 11.80
CA LEU A 41 -7.05 -6.48 10.43
C LEU A 41 -8.43 -5.96 10.02
N ASN A 42 -8.59 -5.63 8.75
CA ASN A 42 -9.88 -5.37 8.09
C ASN A 42 -10.80 -4.46 8.92
N HIS A 43 -10.29 -3.32 9.40
CA HIS A 43 -11.04 -2.46 10.33
C HIS A 43 -12.29 -1.88 9.66
N PRO A 44 -13.53 -2.20 10.14
CA PRO A 44 -14.75 -1.93 9.40
C PRO A 44 -15.14 -0.45 9.34
N ARG A 45 -14.61 0.37 10.28
CA ARG A 45 -14.93 1.82 10.40
C ARG A 45 -13.99 2.72 9.60
N LEU A 46 -12.95 2.16 8.98
CA LEU A 46 -12.02 2.93 8.16
C LEU A 46 -12.39 2.80 6.67
N PRO A 47 -12.29 3.88 5.89
CA PRO A 47 -12.49 3.85 4.45
C PRO A 47 -11.67 2.74 3.79
N GLY A 48 -12.24 2.05 2.80
CA GLY A 48 -11.58 1.00 2.05
C GLY A 48 -11.33 -0.31 2.80
N ARG A 49 -11.61 -0.39 4.11
CA ARG A 49 -11.33 -1.56 4.97
C ARG A 49 -9.88 -2.04 4.83
N PRO A 50 -8.91 -1.24 5.28
CA PRO A 50 -7.49 -1.57 5.13
C PRO A 50 -7.16 -2.96 5.64
N ASP A 51 -6.28 -3.70 4.94
CA ASP A 51 -5.87 -5.05 5.32
C ASP A 51 -5.19 -5.06 6.69
N ILE A 52 -4.36 -4.03 6.95
CA ILE A 52 -3.61 -3.90 8.19
C ILE A 52 -3.73 -2.45 8.72
N VAL A 53 -4.04 -2.31 10.00
CA VAL A 53 -4.19 -1.00 10.66
C VAL A 53 -3.28 -0.90 11.87
N LEU A 54 -2.31 0.01 11.83
CA LEU A 54 -1.39 0.29 12.91
C LEU A 54 -1.80 1.58 13.63
N ARG A 55 -2.64 1.45 14.67
CA ARG A 55 -3.20 2.61 15.38
C ARG A 55 -2.12 3.50 16.01
N LYS A 56 -1.08 2.90 16.58
CA LYS A 56 0.05 3.62 17.17
C LYS A 56 0.74 4.55 16.17
N TYR A 57 0.77 4.14 14.92
CA TYR A 57 1.43 4.85 13.80
C TYR A 57 0.44 5.67 12.96
N ARG A 58 -0.86 5.64 13.29
CA ARG A 58 -1.95 6.22 12.47
C ARG A 58 -1.85 5.83 11.00
N THR A 59 -1.47 4.60 10.73
CA THR A 59 -1.18 4.11 9.37
C THR A 59 -2.07 2.95 9.00
N CYS A 60 -2.64 3.03 7.80
CA CYS A 60 -3.38 1.98 7.10
C CYS A 60 -2.52 1.39 6.00
N ILE A 61 -2.47 0.06 5.89
CA ILE A 61 -1.74 -0.61 4.83
C ILE A 61 -2.72 -1.39 3.98
N PHE A 62 -2.62 -1.21 2.66
CA PHE A 62 -3.31 -1.99 1.64
C PHE A 62 -2.31 -2.87 0.92
N VAL A 63 -2.62 -4.15 0.75
CA VAL A 63 -1.79 -5.11 0.02
C VAL A 63 -2.47 -5.48 -1.27
N ASN A 64 -2.17 -4.73 -2.32
CA ASN A 64 -2.91 -4.74 -3.56
C ASN A 64 -2.37 -5.75 -4.58
N GLY A 65 -3.25 -6.55 -5.15
CA GLY A 65 -2.96 -7.37 -6.32
C GLY A 65 -2.78 -6.49 -7.57
N CYS A 66 -1.66 -6.66 -8.28
CA CYS A 66 -1.29 -5.81 -9.40
C CYS A 66 -2.36 -5.74 -10.49
N PHE A 67 -2.98 -6.87 -10.82
CA PHE A 67 -4.01 -6.95 -11.85
C PHE A 67 -5.27 -6.17 -11.48
N TRP A 68 -5.75 -6.34 -10.25
CA TRP A 68 -7.03 -5.78 -9.82
C TRP A 68 -7.02 -4.26 -9.68
N HIS A 69 -5.86 -3.70 -9.35
CA HIS A 69 -5.66 -2.27 -9.10
C HIS A 69 -4.84 -1.57 -10.19
N GLY A 70 -4.54 -2.27 -11.29
CA GLY A 70 -3.87 -1.68 -12.45
C GLY A 70 -2.48 -1.14 -12.17
N HIS A 71 -1.66 -1.90 -11.42
CA HIS A 71 -0.32 -1.44 -11.07
C HIS A 71 0.58 -1.23 -12.29
N GLY A 72 1.12 -0.01 -12.41
CA GLY A 72 2.00 0.39 -13.51
C GLY A 72 1.31 0.44 -14.89
N VAL A 73 -0.01 0.39 -14.94
CA VAL A 73 -0.78 0.58 -16.17
C VAL A 73 -0.83 2.07 -16.46
N LEU A 74 -0.45 2.45 -17.68
CA LEU A 74 -0.44 3.82 -18.18
C LEU A 74 -1.64 4.07 -19.10
N TRP A 75 -2.02 5.32 -19.26
CA TRP A 75 -2.95 5.76 -20.27
C TRP A 75 -2.23 5.79 -21.62
N ASP A 76 -2.93 5.38 -22.67
CA ASP A 76 -2.53 5.66 -24.03
C ASP A 76 -3.17 6.99 -24.45
N GLU A 77 -2.34 8.02 -24.50
CA GLU A 77 -2.80 9.38 -24.84
C GLU A 77 -3.10 9.53 -26.35
N ASN A 78 -2.68 8.55 -27.17
CA ASN A 78 -2.82 8.59 -28.62
C ASN A 78 -4.11 7.93 -29.14
N GLU A 79 -4.89 7.30 -28.28
CA GLU A 79 -6.17 6.70 -28.66
C GLU A 79 -7.34 7.55 -28.15
N ASP A 80 -8.33 7.82 -29.05
CA ASP A 80 -9.56 8.56 -28.73
C ASP A 80 -10.43 7.88 -27.66
N GLU A 81 -10.33 6.58 -27.50
CA GLU A 81 -10.85 5.84 -26.36
C GLU A 81 -9.75 5.64 -25.34
N LYS A 82 -10.03 6.01 -24.08
CA LYS A 82 -9.15 5.82 -22.92
C LYS A 82 -8.63 4.38 -22.87
N SER A 83 -7.55 4.12 -23.58
CA SER A 83 -6.89 2.82 -23.65
C SER A 83 -5.83 2.72 -22.55
N LEU A 84 -5.78 1.57 -21.89
CA LEU A 84 -4.77 1.29 -20.88
C LEU A 84 -3.67 0.41 -21.47
N VAL A 85 -2.43 0.84 -21.34
CA VAL A 85 -1.26 0.05 -21.71
C VAL A 85 -0.90 -0.89 -20.57
N SER A 86 -0.81 -2.18 -20.86
CA SER A 86 -0.43 -3.21 -19.89
C SER A 86 0.98 -2.98 -19.36
N SER A 87 1.17 -3.18 -18.06
CA SER A 87 2.49 -3.20 -17.42
C SER A 87 3.06 -4.62 -17.34
N ASN A 88 4.32 -4.73 -16.86
CA ASN A 88 4.97 -6.03 -16.67
C ASN A 88 4.23 -6.93 -15.66
N CYS A 89 3.57 -6.34 -14.66
CA CYS A 89 2.87 -7.09 -13.60
C CYS A 89 1.33 -7.03 -13.71
N CYS A 90 0.78 -6.14 -14.54
CA CYS A 90 -0.65 -6.06 -14.82
C CYS A 90 -0.89 -6.18 -16.34
N LYS A 91 -1.26 -7.39 -16.77
CA LYS A 91 -1.59 -7.67 -18.17
C LYS A 91 -3.10 -7.66 -18.34
N ILE A 92 -3.60 -6.68 -19.09
CA ILE A 92 -5.03 -6.57 -19.38
C ILE A 92 -5.39 -7.65 -20.41
N PRO A 93 -6.39 -8.51 -20.13
CA PRO A 93 -6.83 -9.54 -21.05
C PRO A 93 -7.31 -8.95 -22.38
N ARG A 94 -7.03 -9.63 -23.50
CA ARG A 94 -7.54 -9.22 -24.82
C ARG A 94 -9.04 -9.50 -24.94
N THR A 95 -9.51 -10.59 -24.32
CA THR A 95 -10.93 -10.96 -24.27
C THR A 95 -11.65 -10.05 -23.28
N ASN A 96 -12.77 -9.46 -23.68
CA ASN A 96 -13.55 -8.49 -22.89
C ASN A 96 -12.70 -7.32 -22.36
N ARG A 97 -11.80 -6.80 -23.20
CA ARG A 97 -10.86 -5.75 -22.85
C ARG A 97 -11.56 -4.53 -22.25
N GLU A 98 -12.62 -4.06 -22.88
CA GLU A 98 -13.41 -2.91 -22.43
C GLU A 98 -13.93 -3.11 -20.99
N PHE A 99 -14.48 -4.28 -20.69
CA PHE A 99 -14.92 -4.61 -19.32
C PHE A 99 -13.77 -4.50 -18.32
N TRP A 100 -12.59 -5.05 -18.67
CA TRP A 100 -11.45 -5.03 -17.76
C TRP A 100 -10.88 -3.63 -17.57
N VAL A 101 -10.82 -2.84 -18.63
CA VAL A 101 -10.41 -1.42 -18.57
C VAL A 101 -11.33 -0.66 -17.62
N LYS A 102 -12.65 -0.71 -17.84
CA LYS A 102 -13.64 -0.05 -16.96
C LYS A 102 -13.52 -0.53 -15.51
N LYS A 103 -13.29 -1.82 -15.30
CA LYS A 103 -13.13 -2.40 -13.97
C LYS A 103 -11.89 -1.89 -13.25
N ILE A 104 -10.74 -1.85 -13.92
CA ILE A 104 -9.48 -1.36 -13.36
C ILE A 104 -9.58 0.13 -13.04
N LEU A 105 -10.16 0.93 -13.94
CA LEU A 105 -10.36 2.35 -13.73
C LEU A 105 -11.20 2.63 -12.49
N ARG A 106 -12.37 1.98 -12.39
CA ARG A 106 -13.23 2.12 -11.21
C ARG A 106 -12.54 1.72 -9.91
N ASN A 107 -11.70 0.69 -9.94
CA ASN A 107 -10.92 0.31 -8.76
C ASN A 107 -9.91 1.41 -8.38
N ARG A 108 -9.19 1.99 -9.36
CA ARG A 108 -8.24 3.08 -9.12
C ARG A 108 -8.89 4.35 -8.59
N GLU A 109 -10.05 4.74 -9.14
CA GLU A 109 -10.85 5.86 -8.65
C GLU A 109 -11.22 5.64 -7.18
N ARG A 110 -11.76 4.47 -6.86
CA ARG A 110 -12.11 4.11 -5.49
C ARG A 110 -10.89 4.12 -4.56
N ASP A 111 -9.74 3.61 -5.00
CA ASP A 111 -8.52 3.59 -4.21
C ASP A 111 -8.06 5.03 -3.89
N SER A 112 -8.10 5.94 -4.88
CA SER A 112 -7.79 7.36 -4.69
C SER A 112 -8.76 8.05 -3.72
N GLU A 113 -10.07 7.80 -3.84
CA GLU A 113 -11.06 8.32 -2.89
C GLU A 113 -10.82 7.82 -1.45
N VAL A 114 -10.42 6.55 -1.31
CA VAL A 114 -10.11 5.95 -0.02
C VAL A 114 -8.89 6.62 0.60
N GLU A 115 -7.82 6.83 -0.17
CA GLU A 115 -6.61 7.52 0.28
C GLU A 115 -6.92 8.95 0.75
N GLN A 116 -7.70 9.69 -0.03
CA GLN A 116 -8.12 11.05 0.34
C GLN A 116 -8.92 11.06 1.65
N LYS A 117 -9.94 10.20 1.78
CA LYS A 117 -10.75 10.10 3.00
C LYS A 117 -9.92 9.73 4.23
N LEU A 118 -8.94 8.84 4.08
CA LEU A 118 -8.02 8.48 5.15
C LEU A 118 -7.15 9.68 5.55
N ALA A 119 -6.62 10.41 4.57
CA ALA A 119 -5.81 11.60 4.82
C ALA A 119 -6.62 12.69 5.57
N GLU A 120 -7.87 12.95 5.17
CA GLU A 120 -8.80 13.88 5.86
C GLU A 120 -9.05 13.46 7.31
N MET A 121 -9.08 12.16 7.60
CA MET A 121 -9.18 11.61 8.95
C MET A 121 -7.85 11.63 9.73
N GLY A 122 -6.75 12.11 9.13
CA GLY A 122 -5.41 12.14 9.69
C GLY A 122 -4.76 10.76 9.79
N TRP A 123 -5.06 9.87 8.84
CA TRP A 123 -4.41 8.58 8.68
C TRP A 123 -3.48 8.59 7.48
N TYR A 124 -2.31 7.99 7.64
CA TYR A 124 -1.43 7.68 6.50
C TYR A 124 -1.91 6.41 5.82
N SER A 125 -1.83 6.38 4.50
CA SER A 125 -2.07 5.18 3.70
C SER A 125 -0.77 4.71 3.05
N ILE A 126 -0.49 3.43 3.10
CA ILE A 126 0.66 2.79 2.44
C ILE A 126 0.11 1.65 1.59
N THR A 127 0.40 1.68 0.29
CA THR A 127 0.04 0.60 -0.62
C THR A 127 1.27 -0.26 -0.93
N ILE A 128 1.15 -1.56 -0.69
CA ILE A 128 2.16 -2.56 -1.04
C ILE A 128 1.62 -3.41 -2.18
N TRP A 129 2.42 -3.54 -3.24
CA TRP A 129 2.02 -4.27 -4.42
C TRP A 129 2.50 -5.73 -4.37
N GLU A 130 1.65 -6.64 -4.82
CA GLU A 130 1.98 -8.08 -4.90
C GLU A 130 3.33 -8.35 -5.58
N CYS A 131 3.66 -7.63 -6.67
CA CYS A 131 4.91 -7.81 -7.39
C CYS A 131 6.15 -7.45 -6.57
N GLN A 132 6.03 -6.52 -5.63
CA GLN A 132 7.10 -6.11 -4.72
C GLN A 132 7.45 -7.19 -3.69
N LEU A 133 6.50 -8.11 -3.43
CA LEU A 133 6.66 -9.21 -2.48
C LEU A 133 7.09 -10.53 -3.13
N LYS A 134 7.29 -10.54 -4.46
CA LYS A 134 7.79 -11.71 -5.19
C LYS A 134 9.31 -11.75 -5.11
N ASP A 135 9.85 -12.91 -4.73
CA ASP A 135 11.29 -13.14 -4.78
C ASP A 135 11.74 -13.34 -6.22
N ARG A 136 12.94 -12.87 -6.54
CA ARG A 136 13.62 -13.24 -7.77
C ARG A 136 14.23 -14.63 -7.61
N LYS A 137 14.21 -15.39 -8.69
CA LYS A 137 14.81 -16.74 -8.70
C LYS A 137 16.33 -16.72 -8.53
N THR A 138 16.97 -15.62 -8.94
CA THR A 138 18.42 -15.47 -8.89
C THR A 138 18.75 -14.09 -8.33
N LEU A 139 19.45 -14.05 -7.19
CA LEU A 139 20.00 -12.85 -6.59
C LEU A 139 21.52 -12.93 -6.66
N GLN A 140 22.20 -11.80 -6.83
CA GLN A 140 23.64 -11.72 -6.71
C GLN A 140 24.04 -11.86 -5.23
N PRO A 141 25.23 -12.38 -4.92
CA PRO A 141 25.73 -12.43 -3.55
C PRO A 141 25.67 -11.04 -2.90
N GLY A 142 24.99 -10.93 -1.76
CA GLY A 142 24.79 -9.67 -1.03
C GLY A 142 23.63 -8.79 -1.53
N GLU A 143 22.95 -9.17 -2.61
CA GLU A 143 21.76 -8.44 -3.08
C GLU A 143 20.52 -8.83 -2.28
N LYS A 144 19.82 -7.83 -1.72
CA LYS A 144 18.51 -8.04 -1.08
C LYS A 144 17.42 -8.29 -2.13
N SER A 145 16.54 -9.22 -1.85
CA SER A 145 15.37 -9.48 -2.70
C SER A 145 14.41 -8.27 -2.74
N PRO A 146 13.57 -8.14 -3.78
CA PRO A 146 12.52 -7.12 -3.81
C PRO A 146 11.63 -7.17 -2.56
N ARG A 147 11.31 -8.36 -2.07
CA ARG A 147 10.55 -8.57 -0.85
C ARG A 147 11.25 -7.97 0.37
N GLU A 148 12.51 -8.30 0.59
CA GLU A 148 13.30 -7.78 1.72
C GLU A 148 13.37 -6.26 1.70
N ARG A 149 13.71 -5.67 0.54
CA ARG A 149 13.75 -4.21 0.38
C ARG A 149 12.42 -3.56 0.69
N THR A 150 11.30 -4.11 0.19
CA THR A 150 9.96 -3.57 0.43
C THR A 150 9.59 -3.63 1.90
N LEU A 151 9.85 -4.75 2.57
CA LEU A 151 9.51 -4.93 3.97
C LEU A 151 10.38 -4.09 4.91
N GLU A 152 11.67 -3.97 4.63
CA GLU A 152 12.56 -3.07 5.38
C GLU A 152 12.17 -1.60 5.20
N SER A 153 11.87 -1.19 3.96
CA SER A 153 11.38 0.17 3.66
C SER A 153 10.07 0.46 4.41
N LEU A 154 9.15 -0.52 4.47
CA LEU A 154 7.92 -0.38 5.24
C LEU A 154 8.20 -0.14 6.72
N ALA A 155 9.08 -0.95 7.33
CA ALA A 155 9.43 -0.80 8.75
C ALA A 155 10.11 0.56 9.02
N TYR A 156 11.00 0.98 8.14
CA TYR A 156 11.64 2.30 8.21
C TYR A 156 10.61 3.42 8.16
N THR A 157 9.70 3.40 7.16
CA THR A 157 8.64 4.40 7.01
C THR A 157 7.74 4.47 8.23
N LEU A 158 7.31 3.32 8.78
CA LEU A 158 6.49 3.30 9.99
C LEU A 158 7.18 3.93 11.18
N ASN A 159 8.47 3.63 11.40
CA ASN A 159 9.24 4.23 12.50
C ASN A 159 9.43 5.74 12.28
N HIS A 160 9.67 6.18 11.07
CA HIS A 160 9.79 7.61 10.73
C HIS A 160 8.49 8.36 11.01
N LEU A 161 7.36 7.86 10.53
CA LEU A 161 6.03 8.42 10.79
C LEU A 161 5.72 8.49 12.30
N TYR A 162 6.13 7.48 13.05
CA TYR A 162 5.98 7.48 14.50
C TYR A 162 6.78 8.61 15.15
N LEU A 163 8.03 8.79 14.76
CA LEU A 163 8.90 9.85 15.30
C LEU A 163 8.37 11.24 14.93
N GLU A 164 7.93 11.45 13.70
CA GLU A 164 7.34 12.72 13.28
C GLU A 164 6.10 13.08 14.09
N ASN A 165 5.19 12.12 14.26
CA ASN A 165 3.96 12.33 15.04
C ASN A 165 4.21 12.60 16.54
N HIS A 166 5.40 12.24 17.06
CA HIS A 166 5.74 12.39 18.46
C HIS A 166 6.78 13.49 18.72
N ARG A 167 7.45 14.03 17.69
CA ARG A 167 8.44 15.12 17.82
C ARG A 167 7.85 16.43 18.31
N VAL A 168 6.56 16.66 18.13
CA VAL A 168 5.90 17.96 18.41
C VAL A 168 5.58 18.16 19.90
N LYS A 169 5.82 17.21 20.77
CA LYS A 169 5.35 17.31 22.17
C LYS A 169 6.41 17.59 23.24
N HIS A 170 7.69 17.61 22.93
CA HIS A 170 8.72 17.86 23.94
C HIS A 170 9.90 18.63 23.35
N PHE A 171 9.89 19.89 23.50
CA PHE A 171 10.95 20.81 23.84
C PHE A 171 10.58 22.23 23.39
N SER A 172 9.86 22.96 24.22
CA SER A 172 10.01 24.42 24.25
C SER A 172 11.15 24.67 25.23
N PRO A 173 12.29 25.23 24.80
CA PRO A 173 13.20 25.82 25.77
C PRO A 173 12.40 26.90 26.49
N GLN A 174 12.30 26.81 27.81
CA GLN A 174 11.90 27.96 28.61
C GLN A 174 12.98 29.01 28.34
N GLU A 175 12.60 30.12 27.70
CA GLU A 175 13.40 31.32 27.71
C GLU A 175 13.48 31.71 29.17
N ASP A 176 14.66 31.52 29.75
CA ASP A 176 14.99 32.00 31.07
C ASP A 176 15.05 33.52 30.95
N ASP A 177 13.96 34.20 31.29
CA ASP A 177 13.93 35.65 31.45
C ASP A 177 14.81 35.99 32.66
N GLY A 178 16.13 35.99 32.40
CA GLY A 178 17.10 36.52 33.32
C GLY A 178 16.83 38.00 33.58
N GLN A 179 15.94 38.32 34.49
CA GLN A 179 15.90 39.61 35.13
C GLN A 179 17.20 39.79 35.91
N LEU A 180 18.17 40.41 35.24
CA LEU A 180 19.27 41.05 35.88
C LEU A 180 18.74 42.20 36.76
N MET A 181 18.56 41.88 38.04
CA MET A 181 18.36 42.90 39.07
C MET A 181 19.68 43.72 39.13
N ALA A 182 19.63 44.92 38.53
CA ALA A 182 20.66 45.92 38.80
C ALA A 182 20.52 46.34 40.28
N ALA A 183 21.50 46.00 41.08
CA ALA A 183 21.68 46.57 42.40
C ALA A 183 22.37 47.97 42.20
N GLU A 184 21.64 49.01 42.50
CA GLU A 184 22.17 50.31 42.71
C GLU A 184 22.87 50.39 44.07
N GLU A 185 24.13 50.88 44.08
CA GLU A 185 24.71 51.72 45.10
C GLU A 185 25.31 52.93 44.46
#